data_c415a770697120ca6209b7ecfc43ff70
#
_entry.id   c415a770697120ca6209b7ecfc43ff70
#
_cell.length_a   1.000
_cell.length_b   1.000
_cell.length_c   1.000
_cell.angle_alpha   90.00
_cell.angle_beta   90.00
_cell.angle_gamma   90.00
#
_symmetry.space_group_name_H-M   'P 1'
#
loop_
_entity.id
_entity.type
_entity.pdbx_description
1 polymer ?
#
loop_
_entity_poly.entity_id
_entity_poly.type
_entity_poly.pdbx_seq_one_letter_code
_entity_poly.pdbx_strand_id
1 'polypeptide(L)'
;MLKYPVLPLKQHGFTLIELMVTVSILAVIAMIAAPSFTPLIERWRVRSAAEALQSTIYYARSEAIKRGGGITISAIDDDWANGWEVHGIDADGDDELLQTSGASTSLAISEESDATELALDRWGTITPVADFLLTPANKDENAASATRVCISGSGLIRHLPGSEECNPSTPDPDPDP
;
A
#
# COMPACT_ATOMS: atom_id res chain seq x y z
N MET A 1 -51.98 -20.47 -44.58
CA MET A 1 -51.03 -19.47 -44.04
C MET A 1 -51.71 -18.74 -42.89
N LEU A 2 -51.32 -19.09 -41.65
CA LEU A 2 -51.83 -18.46 -40.43
C LEU A 2 -51.03 -17.19 -40.16
N LYS A 3 -51.69 -16.04 -40.22
CA LYS A 3 -51.12 -14.72 -39.97
C LYS A 3 -51.30 -14.42 -38.46
N TYR A 4 -50.22 -14.53 -37.67
CA TYR A 4 -50.26 -14.17 -36.24
C TYR A 4 -50.27 -12.63 -36.13
N PRO A 5 -51.16 -12.04 -35.31
CA PRO A 5 -51.14 -10.62 -35.04
C PRO A 5 -49.96 -10.26 -34.14
N VAL A 6 -49.06 -9.43 -34.63
CA VAL A 6 -47.99 -8.85 -33.82
C VAL A 6 -48.60 -7.73 -32.96
N LEU A 7 -48.70 -7.97 -31.65
CA LEU A 7 -49.16 -6.97 -30.69
C LEU A 7 -48.09 -5.86 -30.59
N PRO A 8 -48.45 -4.57 -30.79
CA PRO A 8 -47.50 -3.48 -30.63
C PRO A 8 -47.10 -3.38 -29.15
N LEU A 9 -45.80 -3.55 -28.85
CA LEU A 9 -45.22 -3.26 -27.52
C LEU A 9 -45.32 -1.75 -27.29
N LYS A 10 -46.12 -1.37 -26.27
CA LYS A 10 -46.25 0.02 -25.84
C LYS A 10 -44.93 0.48 -25.26
N GLN A 11 -44.14 1.27 -25.99
CA GLN A 11 -42.94 1.89 -25.50
C GLN A 11 -43.31 3.01 -24.54
N HIS A 12 -43.00 2.83 -23.26
CA HIS A 12 -43.12 3.87 -22.24
C HIS A 12 -41.79 4.64 -22.21
N GLY A 13 -41.80 5.90 -22.57
CA GLY A 13 -40.66 6.82 -22.40
C GLY A 13 -40.66 7.39 -20.97
N PHE A 14 -39.50 7.71 -20.46
CA PHE A 14 -39.36 8.44 -19.20
C PHE A 14 -39.80 9.90 -19.36
N THR A 15 -40.47 10.43 -18.35
CA THR A 15 -40.79 11.85 -18.31
C THR A 15 -39.60 12.65 -17.77
N LEU A 16 -39.48 13.93 -18.18
CA LEU A 16 -38.45 14.82 -17.71
C LEU A 16 -38.48 14.96 -16.16
N ILE A 17 -39.69 15.04 -15.59
CA ILE A 17 -39.87 15.15 -14.14
C ILE A 17 -39.42 13.89 -13.40
N GLU A 18 -39.66 12.72 -13.95
CA GLU A 18 -39.23 11.45 -13.37
C GLU A 18 -37.70 11.36 -13.32
N LEU A 19 -37.00 11.82 -14.37
CA LEU A 19 -35.55 11.93 -14.39
C LEU A 19 -35.05 12.93 -13.31
N MET A 20 -35.70 14.11 -13.19
CA MET A 20 -35.30 15.10 -12.16
C MET A 20 -35.47 14.55 -10.74
N VAL A 21 -36.57 13.85 -10.47
CA VAL A 21 -36.84 13.26 -9.16
C VAL A 21 -35.84 12.15 -8.86
N THR A 22 -35.55 11.26 -9.81
CA THR A 22 -34.58 10.17 -9.59
C THR A 22 -33.16 10.70 -9.33
N VAL A 23 -32.72 11.69 -10.10
CA VAL A 23 -31.39 12.32 -9.87
C VAL A 23 -31.35 13.04 -8.51
N SER A 24 -32.43 13.70 -8.09
CA SER A 24 -32.50 14.36 -6.79
C SER A 24 -32.39 13.36 -5.64
N ILE A 25 -33.09 12.22 -5.73
CA ILE A 25 -33.01 11.15 -4.73
C ILE A 25 -31.61 10.54 -4.69
N LEU A 26 -31.00 10.28 -5.87
CA LEU A 26 -29.62 9.76 -5.95
C LEU A 26 -28.62 10.71 -5.33
N ALA A 27 -28.76 12.03 -5.55
CA ALA A 27 -27.90 13.05 -4.96
C ALA A 27 -27.97 13.05 -3.42
N VAL A 28 -29.17 12.93 -2.85
CA VAL A 28 -29.35 12.84 -1.40
C VAL A 28 -28.73 11.56 -0.82
N ILE A 29 -28.92 10.43 -1.46
CA ILE A 29 -28.31 9.14 -1.04
C ILE A 29 -26.78 9.23 -1.13
N ALA A 30 -26.24 9.82 -2.21
CA ALA A 30 -24.81 9.99 -2.40
C ALA A 30 -24.16 10.87 -1.29
N MET A 31 -24.84 11.95 -0.86
CA MET A 31 -24.35 12.80 0.25
C MET A 31 -24.22 12.03 1.57
N ILE A 32 -25.11 11.10 1.86
CA ILE A 32 -25.08 10.30 3.10
C ILE A 32 -24.05 9.16 2.99
N ALA A 33 -23.89 8.59 1.81
CA ALA A 33 -23.00 7.46 1.58
C ALA A 33 -21.50 7.87 1.53
N ALA A 34 -21.19 9.05 0.96
CA ALA A 34 -19.82 9.49 0.72
C ALA A 34 -18.90 9.45 1.97
N PRO A 35 -19.30 9.96 3.16
CA PRO A 35 -18.42 9.95 4.33
C PRO A 35 -18.12 8.56 4.88
N SER A 36 -18.95 7.56 4.62
CA SER A 36 -18.75 6.19 5.12
C SER A 36 -17.61 5.44 4.41
N PHE A 37 -17.20 5.89 3.24
CA PHE A 37 -16.12 5.25 2.47
C PHE A 37 -14.71 5.73 2.86
N THR A 38 -14.57 6.86 3.53
CA THR A 38 -13.25 7.41 3.91
C THR A 38 -12.39 6.42 4.70
N PRO A 39 -12.88 5.73 5.75
CA PRO A 39 -12.07 4.77 6.50
C PRO A 39 -11.65 3.56 5.67
N LEU A 40 -12.48 3.16 4.71
CA LEU A 40 -12.16 2.06 3.81
C LEU A 40 -11.04 2.42 2.85
N ILE A 41 -11.10 3.63 2.27
CA ILE A 41 -10.07 4.14 1.37
C ILE A 41 -8.74 4.30 2.11
N GLU A 42 -8.76 4.81 3.34
CA GLU A 42 -7.56 4.94 4.18
C GLU A 42 -6.89 3.59 4.44
N ARG A 43 -7.66 2.59 4.88
CA ARG A 43 -7.15 1.23 5.09
C ARG A 43 -6.55 0.64 3.82
N TRP A 44 -7.23 0.82 2.69
CA TRP A 44 -6.74 0.33 1.41
C TRP A 44 -5.41 0.99 1.02
N ARG A 45 -5.28 2.31 1.20
CA ARG A 45 -4.04 3.05 0.91
C ARG A 45 -2.87 2.59 1.78
N VAL A 46 -3.09 2.51 3.09
CA VAL A 46 -2.06 2.04 4.03
C VAL A 46 -1.62 0.62 3.67
N ARG A 47 -2.58 -0.28 3.46
CA ARG A 47 -2.29 -1.65 3.07
C ARG A 47 -1.53 -1.74 1.74
N SER A 48 -1.94 -0.98 0.74
CA SER A 48 -1.27 -0.95 -0.56
C SER A 48 0.18 -0.45 -0.45
N ALA A 49 0.45 0.55 0.40
CA ALA A 49 1.81 1.02 0.65
C ALA A 49 2.66 -0.02 1.41
N ALA A 50 2.09 -0.69 2.41
CA ALA A 50 2.76 -1.78 3.12
C ALA A 50 3.10 -2.95 2.20
N GLU A 51 2.18 -3.35 1.31
CA GLU A 51 2.42 -4.39 0.30
C GLU A 51 3.48 -3.96 -0.73
N ALA A 52 3.50 -2.67 -1.12
CA ALA A 52 4.52 -2.13 -2.01
C ALA A 52 5.92 -2.17 -1.36
N LEU A 53 6.05 -1.75 -0.10
CA LEU A 53 7.29 -1.83 0.66
C LEU A 53 7.77 -3.28 0.78
N GLN A 54 6.89 -4.21 1.15
CA GLN A 54 7.19 -5.64 1.22
C GLN A 54 7.68 -6.18 -0.13
N SER A 55 7.01 -5.83 -1.23
CA SER A 55 7.40 -6.25 -2.57
C SER A 55 8.79 -5.72 -2.94
N THR A 56 9.08 -4.46 -2.60
CA THR A 56 10.41 -3.86 -2.84
C THR A 56 11.49 -4.58 -2.06
N ILE A 57 11.24 -4.93 -0.79
CA ILE A 57 12.21 -5.67 0.03
C ILE A 57 12.50 -7.06 -0.56
N TYR A 58 11.48 -7.78 -1.02
CA TYR A 58 11.70 -9.08 -1.67
C TYR A 58 12.45 -8.95 -2.99
N TYR A 59 12.16 -7.89 -3.77
CA TYR A 59 12.90 -7.58 -4.98
C TYR A 59 14.37 -7.28 -4.67
N ALA A 60 14.63 -6.37 -3.73
CA ALA A 60 15.99 -6.00 -3.33
C ALA A 60 16.79 -7.22 -2.81
N ARG A 61 16.15 -8.09 -2.01
CA ARG A 61 16.77 -9.35 -1.56
C ARG A 61 17.13 -10.26 -2.73
N SER A 62 16.24 -10.40 -3.70
CA SER A 62 16.51 -11.24 -4.86
C SER A 62 17.69 -10.71 -5.69
N GLU A 63 17.78 -9.39 -5.86
CA GLU A 63 18.89 -8.73 -6.55
C GLU A 63 20.21 -8.83 -5.74
N ALA A 64 20.14 -8.68 -4.42
CA ALA A 64 21.30 -8.82 -3.54
C ALA A 64 21.90 -10.24 -3.64
N ILE A 65 21.09 -11.28 -3.57
CA ILE A 65 21.53 -12.67 -3.71
C ILE A 65 22.10 -12.91 -5.11
N LYS A 66 21.44 -12.41 -6.15
CA LYS A 66 21.84 -12.57 -7.55
C LYS A 66 23.16 -11.86 -7.87
N ARG A 67 23.36 -10.65 -7.34
CA ARG A 67 24.55 -9.80 -7.62
C ARG A 67 25.69 -10.03 -6.62
N GLY A 68 25.44 -10.75 -5.51
CA GLY A 68 26.45 -11.01 -4.48
C GLY A 68 26.57 -9.90 -3.43
N GLY A 69 25.49 -9.15 -3.20
CA GLY A 69 25.40 -8.02 -2.25
C GLY A 69 25.41 -6.66 -2.94
N GLY A 70 25.63 -5.60 -2.16
CA GLY A 70 25.73 -4.23 -2.66
C GLY A 70 24.40 -3.65 -3.15
N ILE A 71 23.29 -4.07 -2.54
CA ILE A 71 21.97 -3.49 -2.80
C ILE A 71 21.57 -2.63 -1.61
N THR A 72 21.00 -1.47 -1.89
CA THR A 72 20.47 -0.56 -0.88
C THR A 72 19.03 -0.18 -1.23
N ILE A 73 18.21 0.05 -0.20
CA ILE A 73 16.89 0.68 -0.32
C ILE A 73 16.99 1.99 0.44
N SER A 74 16.80 3.11 -0.21
CA SER A 74 16.91 4.44 0.41
C SER A 74 15.61 5.22 0.27
N ALA A 75 15.31 6.02 1.29
CA ALA A 75 14.22 6.98 1.26
C ALA A 75 14.57 8.14 0.31
N ILE A 76 13.59 8.62 -0.46
CA ILE A 76 13.76 9.80 -1.32
C ILE A 76 13.75 11.05 -0.42
N ASP A 77 14.76 11.90 -0.55
CA ASP A 77 14.94 13.12 0.25
C ASP A 77 14.91 12.82 1.78
N ASP A 78 15.47 11.69 2.20
CA ASP A 78 15.49 11.22 3.59
C ASP A 78 14.11 11.02 4.25
N ASP A 79 13.04 10.95 3.45
CA ASP A 79 11.66 10.75 3.93
C ASP A 79 10.97 9.60 3.17
N TRP A 80 10.65 8.53 3.88
CA TRP A 80 9.96 7.37 3.32
C TRP A 80 8.57 7.69 2.75
N ALA A 81 7.92 8.76 3.19
CA ALA A 81 6.65 9.21 2.64
C ALA A 81 6.79 9.78 1.22
N ASN A 82 7.98 10.26 0.84
CA ASN A 82 8.30 10.68 -0.52
C ASN A 82 8.51 9.50 -1.48
N GLY A 83 8.52 8.28 -0.95
CA GLY A 83 8.83 7.06 -1.68
C GLY A 83 10.24 6.57 -1.38
N TRP A 84 10.66 5.54 -2.10
CA TRP A 84 11.97 4.91 -1.92
C TRP A 84 12.53 4.40 -3.24
N GLU A 85 13.84 4.24 -3.27
CA GLU A 85 14.60 3.75 -4.40
C GLU A 85 15.42 2.53 -4.00
N VAL A 86 15.59 1.61 -4.95
CA VAL A 86 16.49 0.46 -4.82
C VAL A 86 17.67 0.70 -5.72
N HIS A 87 18.85 0.70 -5.14
CA HIS A 87 20.10 0.89 -5.82
C HIS A 87 20.95 -0.37 -5.78
N GLY A 88 21.76 -0.56 -6.78
CA GLY A 88 22.73 -1.63 -6.87
C GLY A 88 24.04 -1.15 -7.47
N ILE A 89 25.07 -1.98 -7.39
CA ILE A 89 26.35 -1.71 -8.06
C ILE A 89 26.36 -2.50 -9.37
N ASP A 90 26.68 -1.83 -10.47
CA ASP A 90 26.81 -2.45 -11.76
C ASP A 90 28.19 -3.15 -11.95
N ALA A 91 28.44 -3.72 -13.16
CA ALA A 91 29.68 -4.44 -13.45
C ALA A 91 30.92 -3.53 -13.50
N ASP A 92 30.75 -2.25 -13.73
CA ASP A 92 31.81 -1.24 -13.77
C ASP A 92 32.09 -0.64 -12.39
N GLY A 93 31.24 -0.93 -11.39
CA GLY A 93 31.34 -0.47 -10.01
C GLY A 93 30.59 0.83 -9.76
N ASP A 94 29.75 1.25 -10.70
CA ASP A 94 28.94 2.45 -10.59
C ASP A 94 27.57 2.16 -9.96
N ASP A 95 26.96 3.18 -9.32
CA ASP A 95 25.63 3.09 -8.75
C ASP A 95 24.58 3.00 -9.85
N GLU A 96 23.72 2.01 -9.75
CA GLU A 96 22.61 1.74 -10.69
C GLU A 96 21.27 1.80 -9.98
N LEU A 97 20.38 2.69 -10.43
CA LEU A 97 18.99 2.70 -9.97
C LEU A 97 18.23 1.51 -10.56
N LEU A 98 17.77 0.60 -9.69
CA LEU A 98 17.07 -0.62 -10.08
C LEU A 98 15.56 -0.48 -10.05
N GLN A 99 15.03 0.24 -9.07
CA GLN A 99 13.59 0.45 -8.89
C GLN A 99 13.32 1.75 -8.14
N THR A 100 12.24 2.44 -8.51
CA THR A 100 11.71 3.60 -7.77
C THR A 100 10.27 3.32 -7.38
N SER A 101 9.89 3.64 -6.15
CA SER A 101 8.51 3.68 -5.66
C SER A 101 8.06 5.13 -5.51
N GLY A 102 6.82 5.41 -5.90
CA GLY A 102 6.31 6.78 -5.87
C GLY A 102 5.91 7.26 -4.48
N ALA A 103 5.91 8.58 -4.31
CA ALA A 103 5.44 9.29 -3.12
C ALA A 103 3.95 9.02 -2.82
N SER A 104 3.58 9.07 -1.55
CA SER A 104 2.20 8.97 -1.10
C SER A 104 1.81 10.15 -0.22
N THR A 105 1.35 11.23 -0.83
CA THR A 105 0.94 12.45 -0.12
C THR A 105 -0.22 12.27 0.87
N SER A 106 -0.88 11.12 0.84
CA SER A 106 -2.02 10.78 1.70
C SER A 106 -1.65 9.88 2.89
N LEU A 107 -0.37 9.51 3.01
CA LEU A 107 0.16 8.68 4.08
C LEU A 107 1.33 9.39 4.76
N ALA A 108 1.54 9.07 6.03
CA ALA A 108 2.81 9.26 6.71
C ALA A 108 3.47 7.88 6.84
N ILE A 109 4.75 7.80 6.53
CA ILE A 109 5.55 6.59 6.66
C ILE A 109 6.79 6.99 7.44
N SER A 110 6.95 6.46 8.64
CA SER A 110 8.11 6.69 9.50
C SER A 110 8.81 5.36 9.79
N GLU A 111 10.10 5.43 9.97
CA GLU A 111 10.93 4.33 10.44
C GLU A 111 11.40 4.64 11.86
N GLU A 112 11.25 3.70 12.80
CA GLU A 112 11.38 3.93 14.24
C GLU A 112 12.80 4.31 14.69
N SER A 113 13.83 3.85 13.97
CA SER A 113 15.24 4.16 14.26
C SER A 113 15.77 5.37 13.49
N ASP A 114 14.91 6.10 12.77
CA ASP A 114 15.27 7.19 11.85
C ASP A 114 16.25 6.74 10.74
N ALA A 115 16.28 5.45 10.40
CA ALA A 115 17.08 4.95 9.30
C ALA A 115 16.48 5.38 7.96
N THR A 116 17.28 6.05 7.15
CA THR A 116 16.89 6.47 5.78
C THR A 116 17.36 5.51 4.71
N GLU A 117 18.13 4.48 5.09
CA GLU A 117 18.70 3.48 4.18
C GLU A 117 18.70 2.09 4.83
N LEU A 118 18.43 1.08 4.03
CA LEU A 118 18.55 -0.34 4.37
C LEU A 118 19.53 -1.00 3.40
N ALA A 119 20.64 -1.56 3.92
CA ALA A 119 21.62 -2.28 3.13
C ALA A 119 21.33 -3.80 3.10
N LEU A 120 21.54 -4.43 1.96
CA LEU A 120 21.36 -5.85 1.78
C LEU A 120 22.69 -6.53 1.34
N ASP A 121 23.09 -7.54 2.10
CA ASP A 121 24.27 -8.33 1.80
C ASP A 121 24.01 -9.46 0.80
N ARG A 122 25.07 -10.20 0.45
CA ARG A 122 25.01 -11.36 -0.47
C ARG A 122 24.06 -12.49 -0.05
N TRP A 123 23.69 -12.54 1.20
CA TRP A 123 22.79 -13.54 1.77
C TRP A 123 21.33 -13.03 1.81
N GLY A 124 21.13 -11.76 1.42
CA GLY A 124 19.86 -11.06 1.55
C GLY A 124 19.54 -10.68 2.99
N THR A 125 20.57 -10.57 3.85
CA THR A 125 20.45 -10.04 5.22
C THR A 125 20.26 -8.53 5.12
N ILE A 126 19.35 -7.98 5.91
CA ILE A 126 18.98 -6.58 5.92
C ILE A 126 19.59 -5.90 7.15
N THR A 127 20.24 -4.76 6.95
CA THR A 127 20.85 -3.98 8.01
C THR A 127 20.63 -2.47 7.76
N PRO A 128 20.14 -1.69 8.74
CA PRO A 128 19.60 -2.16 10.02
C PRO A 128 18.31 -2.98 9.88
N VAL A 129 17.88 -3.66 10.94
CA VAL A 129 16.49 -4.15 11.05
C VAL A 129 15.57 -2.93 11.06
N ALA A 130 14.40 -3.02 10.47
CA ALA A 130 13.56 -1.86 10.28
C ALA A 130 12.14 -2.08 10.83
N ASP A 131 11.59 -1.01 11.36
CA ASP A 131 10.23 -0.94 11.90
C ASP A 131 9.52 0.27 11.27
N PHE A 132 8.70 0.00 10.27
CA PHE A 132 7.96 1.03 9.57
C PHE A 132 6.55 1.17 10.12
N LEU A 133 6.20 2.38 10.55
CA LEU A 133 4.83 2.76 10.88
C LEU A 133 4.20 3.51 9.69
N LEU A 134 3.13 2.95 9.15
CA LEU A 134 2.35 3.52 8.05
C LEU A 134 0.99 3.98 8.61
N THR A 135 0.71 5.28 8.50
CA THR A 135 -0.56 5.88 8.95
C THR A 135 -1.19 6.72 7.84
N PRO A 136 -2.51 6.91 7.84
CA PRO A 136 -3.11 7.97 7.02
C PRO A 136 -2.56 9.34 7.45
N ALA A 137 -2.42 10.26 6.50
CA ALA A 137 -2.00 11.61 6.80
C ALA A 137 -2.89 12.22 7.92
N ASN A 138 -2.27 12.89 8.88
CA ASN A 138 -2.91 13.50 10.07
C ASN A 138 -3.55 12.50 11.06
N LYS A 139 -3.15 11.23 11.05
CA LYS A 139 -3.53 10.23 12.04
C LYS A 139 -2.28 9.63 12.70
N ASP A 140 -2.47 9.07 13.90
CA ASP A 140 -1.43 8.42 14.69
C ASP A 140 -1.46 6.88 14.58
N GLU A 141 -0.57 6.24 15.32
CA GLU A 141 -0.43 4.79 15.39
C GLU A 141 -1.68 4.05 15.90
N ASN A 142 -2.56 4.75 16.65
CA ASN A 142 -3.80 4.19 17.19
C ASN A 142 -4.96 4.19 16.18
N ALA A 143 -4.76 4.78 15.00
CA ALA A 143 -5.77 4.75 13.96
C ALA A 143 -6.06 3.30 13.53
N ALA A 144 -7.35 2.97 13.38
CA ALA A 144 -7.77 1.62 12.98
C ALA A 144 -7.26 1.16 11.61
N SER A 145 -6.68 2.07 10.82
CA SER A 145 -6.04 1.85 9.52
C SER A 145 -4.52 1.90 9.59
N ALA A 146 -3.93 2.27 10.73
CA ALA A 146 -2.49 2.26 10.90
C ALA A 146 -1.94 0.83 10.87
N THR A 147 -0.83 0.65 10.19
CA THR A 147 -0.16 -0.65 10.06
C THR A 147 1.33 -0.48 10.32
N ARG A 148 1.89 -1.39 11.11
CA ARG A 148 3.32 -1.49 11.34
C ARG A 148 3.90 -2.64 10.54
N VAL A 149 5.03 -2.40 9.88
CA VAL A 149 5.75 -3.39 9.05
C VAL A 149 7.10 -3.64 9.69
N CYS A 150 7.22 -4.78 10.33
CA CYS A 150 8.43 -5.20 11.01
C CYS A 150 9.30 -6.03 10.07
N ILE A 151 10.55 -5.63 9.88
CA ILE A 151 11.51 -6.29 9.01
C ILE A 151 12.69 -6.77 9.83
N SER A 152 12.85 -8.09 9.93
CA SER A 152 14.01 -8.68 10.59
C SER A 152 15.24 -8.69 9.70
N GLY A 153 16.42 -8.82 10.30
CA GLY A 153 17.68 -8.97 9.55
C GLY A 153 17.68 -10.17 8.59
N SER A 154 16.93 -11.25 8.90
CA SER A 154 16.75 -12.39 7.98
C SER A 154 15.81 -12.08 6.80
N GLY A 155 15.15 -10.90 6.80
CA GLY A 155 14.18 -10.50 5.79
C GLY A 155 12.79 -11.11 5.99
N LEU A 156 12.48 -11.62 7.20
CA LEU A 156 11.11 -11.93 7.58
C LEU A 156 10.35 -10.63 7.79
N ILE A 157 9.19 -10.51 7.15
CA ILE A 157 8.33 -9.33 7.21
C ILE A 157 7.05 -9.73 7.92
N ARG A 158 6.65 -8.93 8.92
CA ARG A 158 5.39 -9.08 9.64
C ARG A 158 4.60 -7.79 9.58
N HIS A 159 3.29 -7.91 9.44
CA HIS A 159 2.35 -6.79 9.50
C HIS A 159 1.60 -6.85 10.83
N LEU A 160 1.67 -5.77 11.59
CA LEU A 160 1.01 -5.61 12.88
C LEU A 160 0.08 -4.40 12.85
N PRO A 161 -0.91 -4.31 13.76
CA PRO A 161 -1.60 -3.05 14.04
C PRO A 161 -0.60 -1.94 14.39
N GLY A 162 -0.86 -0.69 13.99
CA GLY A 162 0.09 0.41 14.20
C GLY A 162 0.53 0.62 15.64
N SER A 163 -0.36 0.33 16.61
CA SER A 163 -0.11 0.45 18.06
C SER A 163 0.72 -0.68 18.68
N GLU A 164 1.01 -1.73 17.92
CA GLU A 164 1.85 -2.82 18.40
C GLU A 164 3.31 -2.58 18.01
N GLU A 165 4.25 -2.93 18.92
CA GLU A 165 5.68 -2.78 18.67
C GLU A 165 6.27 -4.03 17.98
N CYS A 166 7.30 -3.83 17.17
CA CYS A 166 8.06 -4.90 16.56
C CYS A 166 8.89 -5.65 17.60
N ASN A 167 8.35 -6.72 18.17
CA ASN A 167 9.07 -7.57 19.10
C ASN A 167 9.55 -8.84 18.38
N PRO A 168 10.87 -9.11 18.32
CA PRO A 168 11.40 -10.34 17.72
C PRO A 168 10.97 -11.62 18.44
N SER A 169 10.44 -11.52 19.64
CA SER A 169 10.04 -12.66 20.49
C SER A 169 8.55 -13.03 20.40
N THR A 170 7.72 -12.24 19.72
CA THR A 170 6.31 -12.62 19.51
C THR A 170 6.21 -13.63 18.37
N PRO A 171 5.63 -14.83 18.63
CA PRO A 171 5.28 -15.74 17.55
C PRO A 171 4.33 -15.05 16.58
N ASP A 172 4.48 -15.37 15.28
CA ASP A 172 3.53 -14.96 14.26
C ASP A 172 2.10 -15.28 14.73
N PRO A 173 1.17 -14.31 14.78
CA PRO A 173 -0.21 -14.68 14.98
C PRO A 173 -0.58 -15.63 13.85
N ASP A 174 -1.03 -16.81 14.20
CA ASP A 174 -1.41 -17.92 13.33
C ASP A 174 -2.19 -17.36 12.12
N PRO A 175 -1.79 -17.64 10.87
CA PRO A 175 -2.59 -17.22 9.73
C PRO A 175 -3.98 -17.85 9.90
N ASP A 176 -5.00 -17.00 9.96
CA ASP A 176 -6.41 -17.38 10.12
C ASP A 176 -6.75 -18.58 9.22
N PRO A 177 -7.51 -19.56 9.72
CA PRO A 177 -7.82 -20.81 9.03
C PRO A 177 -8.66 -20.63 7.78
#